data_01bedfa752fdb5ceb42066be07392991
#
_entry.id   01bedfa752fdb5ceb42066be07392991
#
_cell.length_a   1.000
_cell.length_b   1.000
_cell.length_c   1.000
_cell.angle_alpha   90.00
_cell.angle_beta   90.00
_cell.angle_gamma   90.00
#
_symmetry.space_group_name_H-M   'P 1'
#
loop_
_entity.id
_entity.type
_entity.pdbx_description
1 polymer ?
#
loop_
_entity_poly.entity_id
_entity_poly.type
_entity_poly.pdbx_seq_one_letter_code
_entity_poly.pdbx_strand_id
1 'polypeptide(L)'
;HDGWFPNGYLPFFYGIVVIVCTYQGAELVGIAAGESEDPEKNVKKAIRNVGIRILLFFVLSVFVVTMLTPWQQASVSNSPFISILQRAKIPYIYQIMQFVIIVTSLSAVNSAFYTCARLLLSMANSKQAPRIYAITNKNGVPYYGVIVTAAMSGLCLLSKFFGAEKVFILIVSSSGMVGCLIWIMISGGHIGFRRYLSSEGINPEILSFRVRGYKFLYLMVHCHISVKIML
;
A
#
# COMPACT_ATOMS: atom_id res chain seq x y z
N HIS A 1 -16.09 28.49 16.72
CA HIS A 1 -16.05 27.01 16.59
C HIS A 1 -16.79 26.65 15.33
N ASP A 2 -16.05 26.41 14.25
CA ASP A 2 -16.56 26.25 12.89
C ASP A 2 -17.11 24.83 12.59
N GLY A 3 -17.72 24.19 13.58
CA GLY A 3 -18.35 22.88 13.42
C GLY A 3 -17.39 21.75 13.04
N TRP A 4 -17.95 20.63 12.54
CA TRP A 4 -17.19 19.43 12.16
C TRP A 4 -16.40 19.57 10.86
N PHE A 5 -16.73 20.56 10.02
CA PHE A 5 -16.11 20.79 8.70
C PHE A 5 -15.73 22.25 8.50
N PRO A 6 -14.70 22.76 9.23
CA PRO A 6 -14.33 24.18 9.19
C PRO A 6 -13.92 24.65 7.77
N ASN A 7 -13.42 23.77 6.95
CA ASN A 7 -12.98 24.06 5.56
C ASN A 7 -13.93 23.49 4.49
N GLY A 8 -15.16 23.13 4.88
CA GLY A 8 -16.14 22.51 3.97
C GLY A 8 -15.94 21.01 3.79
N TYR A 9 -16.79 20.38 2.97
CA TYR A 9 -16.79 18.93 2.77
C TYR A 9 -15.71 18.44 1.79
N LEU A 10 -15.26 19.29 0.87
CA LEU A 10 -14.32 18.89 -0.17
C LEU A 10 -12.98 18.40 0.38
N PRO A 11 -12.31 19.06 1.35
CA PRO A 11 -11.10 18.56 1.99
C PRO A 11 -11.28 17.23 2.70
N PHE A 12 -12.48 16.95 3.21
CA PHE A 12 -12.79 15.66 3.82
C PHE A 12 -12.72 14.51 2.81
N PHE A 13 -13.30 14.68 1.61
CA PHE A 13 -13.20 13.68 0.55
C PHE A 13 -11.76 13.50 0.05
N TYR A 14 -11.01 14.59 -0.11
CA TYR A 14 -9.58 14.52 -0.40
C TYR A 14 -8.81 13.74 0.68
N GLY A 15 -9.10 13.97 1.94
CA GLY A 15 -8.51 13.25 3.07
C GLY A 15 -8.78 11.75 2.99
N ILE A 16 -10.00 11.33 2.65
CA ILE A 16 -10.34 9.90 2.46
C ILE A 16 -9.47 9.29 1.36
N VAL A 17 -9.32 9.95 0.22
CA VAL A 17 -8.48 9.45 -0.89
C VAL A 17 -7.03 9.27 -0.43
N VAL A 18 -6.47 10.26 0.26
CA VAL A 18 -5.10 10.19 0.79
C VAL A 18 -4.96 9.04 1.80
N ILE A 19 -5.92 8.89 2.72
CA ILE A 19 -5.92 7.80 3.69
C ILE A 19 -5.95 6.44 2.98
N VAL A 20 -6.81 6.24 1.99
CA VAL A 20 -6.87 5.01 1.20
C VAL A 20 -5.52 4.72 0.54
N CYS A 21 -4.84 5.73 0.03
CA CYS A 21 -3.49 5.56 -0.56
C CYS A 21 -2.44 5.11 0.46
N THR A 22 -2.58 5.45 1.75
CA THR A 22 -1.62 5.02 2.79
C THR A 22 -1.72 3.52 3.13
N TYR A 23 -2.80 2.86 2.74
CA TYR A 23 -2.97 1.40 2.92
C TYR A 23 -2.39 0.56 1.78
N GLN A 24 -1.73 1.17 0.81
CA GLN A 24 -1.01 0.45 -0.23
C GLN A 24 0.05 -0.46 0.37
N GLY A 25 0.19 -1.66 -0.22
CA GLY A 25 1.09 -2.69 0.29
C GLY A 25 0.36 -3.86 0.98
N ALA A 26 -0.92 -3.72 1.32
CA ALA A 26 -1.70 -4.83 1.85
C ALA A 26 -1.84 -5.98 0.83
N GLU A 27 -1.81 -5.67 -0.46
CA GLU A 27 -1.83 -6.62 -1.58
C GLU A 27 -0.56 -7.47 -1.69
N LEU A 28 0.55 -7.05 -1.08
CA LEU A 28 1.82 -7.80 -1.05
C LEU A 28 1.67 -9.18 -0.41
N VAL A 29 0.72 -9.33 0.50
CA VAL A 29 0.37 -10.63 1.09
C VAL A 29 -0.04 -11.63 0.02
N GLY A 30 -0.77 -11.20 -1.01
CA GLY A 30 -1.16 -12.05 -2.13
C GLY A 30 0.03 -12.53 -2.97
N ILE A 31 1.05 -11.69 -3.14
CA ILE A 31 2.27 -12.02 -3.89
C ILE A 31 3.12 -13.02 -3.11
N ALA A 32 3.32 -12.77 -1.82
CA ALA A 32 4.07 -13.67 -0.95
C ALA A 32 3.36 -15.01 -0.71
N ALA A 33 2.06 -15.06 -0.88
CA ALA A 33 1.26 -16.26 -0.71
C ALA A 33 1.65 -17.40 -1.64
N GLY A 34 2.02 -17.08 -2.88
CA GLY A 34 2.42 -18.06 -3.89
C GLY A 34 3.71 -18.82 -3.55
N GLU A 35 4.49 -18.33 -2.59
CA GLU A 35 5.76 -18.91 -2.15
C GLU A 35 5.68 -19.61 -0.79
N SER A 36 4.50 -19.63 -0.18
CA SER A 36 4.28 -20.26 1.13
C SER A 36 4.12 -21.76 1.02
N GLU A 37 4.67 -22.53 1.96
CA GLU A 37 4.55 -23.99 2.02
C GLU A 37 3.09 -24.46 2.14
N ASP A 38 2.21 -23.69 2.81
CA ASP A 38 0.78 -23.94 2.92
C ASP A 38 0.02 -22.64 2.60
N PRO A 39 -0.16 -22.31 1.30
CA PRO A 39 -0.72 -21.04 0.88
C PRO A 39 -2.12 -20.79 1.42
N GLU A 40 -2.97 -21.80 1.42
CA GLU A 40 -4.37 -21.67 1.81
C GLU A 40 -4.54 -21.23 3.27
N LYS A 41 -3.80 -21.86 4.17
CA LYS A 41 -3.85 -21.57 5.62
C LYS A 41 -3.11 -20.29 5.97
N ASN A 42 -1.94 -20.09 5.38
CA ASN A 42 -1.07 -18.96 5.68
C ASN A 42 -1.66 -17.65 5.15
N VAL A 43 -2.27 -17.64 3.96
CA VAL A 43 -2.96 -16.46 3.40
C VAL A 43 -4.13 -16.04 4.27
N LYS A 44 -4.99 -16.97 4.69
CA LYS A 44 -6.12 -16.66 5.59
C LYS A 44 -5.66 -16.01 6.89
N LYS A 45 -4.60 -16.57 7.50
CA LYS A 45 -4.02 -16.03 8.74
C LYS A 45 -3.38 -14.66 8.51
N ALA A 46 -2.65 -14.50 7.41
CA ALA A 46 -1.98 -13.25 7.06
C ALA A 46 -2.99 -12.12 6.82
N ILE A 47 -4.04 -12.33 6.02
CA ILE A 47 -5.08 -11.33 5.76
C ILE A 47 -5.75 -10.88 7.06
N ARG A 48 -6.11 -11.82 7.93
CA ARG A 48 -6.71 -11.49 9.23
C ARG A 48 -5.76 -10.68 10.11
N ASN A 49 -4.49 -11.08 10.18
CA ASN A 49 -3.50 -10.39 11.00
C ASN A 49 -3.17 -9.00 10.46
N VAL A 50 -3.09 -8.83 9.14
CA VAL A 50 -2.89 -7.51 8.51
C VAL A 50 -4.06 -6.59 8.85
N GLY A 51 -5.30 -7.06 8.71
CA GLY A 51 -6.48 -6.26 9.06
C GLY A 51 -6.47 -5.77 10.52
N ILE A 52 -6.16 -6.68 11.47
CA ILE A 52 -6.07 -6.33 12.89
C ILE A 52 -4.94 -5.33 13.16
N ARG A 53 -3.76 -5.54 12.55
CA ARG A 53 -2.61 -4.64 12.70
C ARG A 53 -2.90 -3.25 12.14
N ILE A 54 -3.50 -3.16 10.97
CA ILE A 54 -3.90 -1.89 10.38
C ILE A 54 -4.84 -1.16 11.34
N LEU A 55 -5.91 -1.81 11.77
CA LEU A 55 -6.89 -1.19 12.65
C LEU A 55 -6.24 -0.73 13.97
N LEU A 56 -5.42 -1.57 14.59
CA LEU A 56 -4.82 -1.26 15.88
C LEU A 56 -3.73 -0.20 15.77
N PHE A 57 -2.78 -0.34 14.84
CA PHE A 57 -1.64 0.57 14.77
C PHE A 57 -1.98 1.89 14.07
N PHE A 58 -2.73 1.87 12.96
CA PHE A 58 -3.08 3.12 12.27
C PHE A 58 -4.11 3.93 13.05
N VAL A 59 -5.23 3.33 13.43
CA VAL A 59 -6.29 4.06 14.13
C VAL A 59 -5.78 4.59 15.48
N LEU A 60 -5.08 3.74 16.25
CA LEU A 60 -4.55 4.14 17.55
C LEU A 60 -3.47 5.23 17.41
N SER A 61 -2.57 5.10 16.44
CA SER A 61 -1.52 6.11 16.20
C SER A 61 -2.11 7.46 15.80
N VAL A 62 -3.06 7.47 14.86
CA VAL A 62 -3.73 8.70 14.43
C VAL A 62 -4.50 9.32 15.60
N PHE A 63 -5.20 8.51 16.38
CA PHE A 63 -5.92 8.96 17.58
C PHE A 63 -4.98 9.64 18.57
N VAL A 64 -3.87 9.01 18.91
CA VAL A 64 -2.87 9.59 19.83
C VAL A 64 -2.28 10.89 19.28
N VAL A 65 -1.91 10.91 17.98
CA VAL A 65 -1.36 12.11 17.34
C VAL A 65 -2.36 13.27 17.35
N THR A 66 -3.62 13.01 17.01
CA THR A 66 -4.67 14.05 16.97
C THR A 66 -5.04 14.58 18.35
N MET A 67 -4.92 13.76 19.39
CA MET A 67 -5.12 14.18 20.78
C MET A 67 -3.98 15.09 21.31
N LEU A 68 -2.76 14.84 20.85
CA LEU A 68 -1.57 15.53 21.37
C LEU A 68 -1.13 16.73 20.52
N THR A 69 -1.60 16.83 19.28
CA THR A 69 -1.17 17.89 18.34
C THR A 69 -2.37 18.56 17.70
N PRO A 70 -2.54 19.89 17.88
CA PRO A 70 -3.55 20.63 17.12
C PRO A 70 -3.32 20.50 15.61
N TRP A 71 -4.37 20.29 14.86
CA TRP A 71 -4.29 20.07 13.40
C TRP A 71 -3.61 21.23 12.65
N GLN A 72 -3.72 22.46 13.18
CA GLN A 72 -3.08 23.65 12.59
C GLN A 72 -1.54 23.60 12.65
N GLN A 73 -0.97 22.79 13.53
CA GLN A 73 0.48 22.61 13.69
C GLN A 73 1.00 21.37 12.93
N ALA A 74 0.11 20.59 12.35
CA ALA A 74 0.50 19.47 11.51
C ALA A 74 1.08 19.99 10.19
N SER A 75 2.33 19.65 9.91
CA SER A 75 3.01 20.02 8.68
C SER A 75 3.62 18.78 8.02
N VAL A 76 3.75 18.83 6.70
CA VAL A 76 4.36 17.73 5.92
C VAL A 76 5.87 17.68 6.13
N SER A 77 6.48 18.82 6.48
CA SER A 77 7.94 18.93 6.67
C SER A 77 8.46 18.31 7.96
N ASN A 78 7.62 18.17 8.97
CA ASN A 78 8.01 17.59 10.27
C ASN A 78 7.12 16.41 10.63
N SER A 79 7.75 15.27 10.95
CA SER A 79 7.02 14.12 11.44
C SER A 79 6.26 14.46 12.74
N PRO A 80 4.92 14.29 12.78
CA PRO A 80 4.14 14.53 13.99
C PRO A 80 4.64 13.72 15.20
N PHE A 81 5.10 12.49 14.96
CA PHE A 81 5.65 11.62 16.00
C PHE A 81 6.90 12.22 16.64
N ILE A 82 7.82 12.74 15.83
CA ILE A 82 9.04 13.38 16.33
C ILE A 82 8.70 14.62 17.16
N SER A 83 7.78 15.44 16.66
CA SER A 83 7.36 16.66 17.35
C SER A 83 6.73 16.37 18.72
N ILE A 84 5.90 15.34 18.83
CA ILE A 84 5.29 14.91 20.11
C ILE A 84 6.35 14.42 21.08
N LEU A 85 7.27 13.59 20.62
CA LEU A 85 8.31 13.01 21.46
C LEU A 85 9.33 14.03 21.93
N GLN A 86 9.63 15.04 21.11
CA GLN A 86 10.46 16.18 21.54
C GLN A 86 9.81 16.97 22.68
N ARG A 87 8.48 17.17 22.63
CA ARG A 87 7.73 17.85 23.71
C ARG A 87 7.74 17.05 25.00
N ALA A 88 7.80 15.72 24.93
CA ALA A 88 7.87 14.86 26.11
C ALA A 88 9.19 14.95 26.87
N LYS A 89 10.22 15.65 26.35
CA LYS A 89 11.54 15.87 26.96
C LYS A 89 12.24 14.60 27.44
N ILE A 90 11.97 13.46 26.79
CA ILE A 90 12.62 12.18 27.09
C ILE A 90 14.04 12.22 26.50
N PRO A 91 15.09 11.99 27.29
CA PRO A 91 16.47 11.98 26.76
C PRO A 91 16.65 10.90 25.70
N TYR A 92 17.42 11.21 24.67
CA TYR A 92 17.77 10.30 23.55
C TYR A 92 16.58 9.82 22.68
N ILE A 93 15.33 10.22 22.96
CA ILE A 93 14.15 9.74 22.22
C ILE A 93 14.22 10.10 20.74
N TYR A 94 14.80 11.25 20.42
CA TYR A 94 14.97 11.69 19.03
C TYR A 94 15.89 10.75 18.25
N GLN A 95 17.02 10.36 18.83
CA GLN A 95 17.98 9.44 18.21
C GLN A 95 17.38 8.04 18.04
N ILE A 96 16.68 7.57 19.06
CA ILE A 96 15.98 6.27 19.00
C ILE A 96 14.95 6.29 17.87
N MET A 97 14.13 7.35 17.76
CA MET A 97 13.12 7.44 16.70
C MET A 97 13.73 7.57 15.32
N GLN A 98 14.81 8.31 15.15
CA GLN A 98 15.53 8.36 13.89
C GLN A 98 16.07 6.98 13.49
N PHE A 99 16.65 6.24 14.41
CA PHE A 99 17.11 4.88 14.16
C PHE A 99 15.96 3.97 13.72
N VAL A 100 14.83 4.00 14.44
CA VAL A 100 13.63 3.23 14.09
C VAL A 100 13.14 3.60 12.69
N ILE A 101 13.07 4.89 12.35
CA ILE A 101 12.63 5.35 11.02
C ILE A 101 13.58 4.82 9.92
N ILE A 102 14.88 4.86 10.15
CA ILE A 102 15.86 4.34 9.19
C ILE A 102 15.69 2.84 8.97
N VAL A 103 15.60 2.06 10.05
CA VAL A 103 15.42 0.61 9.97
C VAL A 103 14.11 0.23 9.28
N THR A 104 13.02 0.89 9.61
CA THR A 104 11.71 0.62 9.00
C THR A 104 11.69 1.02 7.52
N SER A 105 12.34 2.12 7.15
CA SER A 105 12.47 2.56 5.76
C SER A 105 13.30 1.57 4.94
N LEU A 106 14.41 1.09 5.47
CA LEU A 106 15.23 0.05 4.82
C LEU A 106 14.45 -1.26 4.63
N SER A 107 13.68 -1.66 5.64
CA SER A 107 12.81 -2.83 5.55
C SER A 107 11.74 -2.68 4.47
N ALA A 108 11.10 -1.50 4.37
CA ALA A 108 10.11 -1.21 3.35
C ALA A 108 10.72 -1.24 1.94
N VAL A 109 11.89 -0.64 1.76
CA VAL A 109 12.64 -0.68 0.49
C VAL A 109 12.97 -2.12 0.10
N ASN A 110 13.48 -2.93 1.03
CA ASN A 110 13.79 -4.34 0.77
C ASN A 110 12.54 -5.13 0.32
N SER A 111 11.39 -4.91 0.98
CA SER A 111 10.13 -5.53 0.60
C SER A 111 9.67 -5.10 -0.79
N ALA A 112 9.85 -3.82 -1.15
CA ALA A 112 9.53 -3.30 -2.48
C ALA A 112 10.41 -3.93 -3.56
N PHE A 113 11.72 -4.07 -3.32
CA PHE A 113 12.64 -4.73 -4.25
C PHE A 113 12.24 -6.19 -4.50
N TYR A 114 11.98 -6.93 -3.43
CA TYR A 114 11.50 -8.30 -3.53
C TYR A 114 10.24 -8.38 -4.40
N THR A 115 9.24 -7.57 -4.08
CA THR A 115 7.95 -7.58 -4.76
C THR A 115 8.07 -7.22 -6.24
N CYS A 116 8.77 -6.13 -6.57
CA CYS A 116 8.94 -5.70 -7.96
C CYS A 116 9.70 -6.74 -8.79
N ALA A 117 10.76 -7.32 -8.23
CA ALA A 117 11.53 -8.35 -8.92
C ALA A 117 10.68 -9.62 -9.19
N ARG A 118 9.86 -10.04 -8.23
CA ARG A 118 8.96 -11.20 -8.39
C ARG A 118 7.80 -10.94 -9.35
N LEU A 119 7.24 -9.74 -9.35
CA LEU A 119 6.23 -9.35 -10.34
C LEU A 119 6.79 -9.37 -11.76
N LEU A 120 7.99 -8.81 -11.99
CA LEU A 120 8.65 -8.83 -13.29
C LEU A 120 8.91 -10.27 -13.76
N LEU A 121 9.36 -11.15 -12.85
CA LEU A 121 9.53 -12.58 -13.14
C LEU A 121 8.21 -13.24 -13.55
N SER A 122 7.15 -13.01 -12.80
CA SER A 122 5.81 -13.55 -13.08
C SER A 122 5.27 -13.08 -14.43
N MET A 123 5.41 -11.79 -14.73
CA MET A 123 5.02 -11.21 -16.01
C MET A 123 5.83 -11.78 -17.17
N ALA A 124 7.15 -12.01 -17.00
CA ALA A 124 7.99 -12.60 -18.04
C ALA A 124 7.63 -14.06 -18.31
N ASN A 125 7.32 -14.82 -17.26
CA ASN A 125 6.85 -16.21 -17.40
C ASN A 125 5.48 -16.28 -18.11
N SER A 126 4.63 -15.28 -17.89
CA SER A 126 3.33 -15.13 -18.57
C SER A 126 3.43 -14.49 -19.96
N LYS A 127 4.64 -14.26 -20.48
CA LYS A 127 4.93 -13.60 -21.77
C LYS A 127 4.40 -12.16 -21.89
N GLN A 128 4.17 -11.50 -20.77
CA GLN A 128 3.72 -10.11 -20.69
C GLN A 128 4.87 -9.11 -20.51
N ALA A 129 6.09 -9.61 -20.23
CA ALA A 129 7.30 -8.81 -20.11
C ALA A 129 8.46 -9.48 -20.86
N PRO A 130 9.55 -8.73 -21.16
CA PRO A 130 10.74 -9.28 -21.82
C PRO A 130 11.30 -10.51 -21.11
N ARG A 131 11.69 -11.52 -21.88
CA ARG A 131 12.22 -12.81 -21.36
C ARG A 131 13.44 -12.67 -20.46
N ILE A 132 14.16 -11.58 -20.55
CA ILE A 132 15.33 -11.31 -19.70
C ILE A 132 14.98 -11.34 -18.21
N TYR A 133 13.76 -10.94 -17.83
CA TYR A 133 13.29 -10.97 -16.45
C TYR A 133 12.90 -12.36 -15.96
N ALA A 134 12.78 -13.34 -16.86
CA ALA A 134 12.55 -14.74 -16.50
C ALA A 134 13.84 -15.45 -16.04
N ILE A 135 15.00 -14.84 -16.28
CA ILE A 135 16.30 -15.43 -15.92
C ILE A 135 16.51 -15.29 -14.41
N THR A 136 16.65 -16.43 -13.73
CA THR A 136 16.92 -16.51 -12.32
C THR A 136 18.32 -17.08 -12.05
N ASN A 137 18.91 -16.72 -10.92
CA ASN A 137 20.14 -17.30 -10.43
C ASN A 137 19.87 -18.73 -9.90
N LYS A 138 20.92 -19.48 -9.55
CA LYS A 138 20.87 -20.84 -8.96
C LYS A 138 19.97 -20.91 -7.72
N ASN A 139 19.81 -19.81 -7.00
CA ASN A 139 18.95 -19.67 -5.83
C ASN A 139 17.52 -19.18 -6.16
N GLY A 140 17.13 -19.15 -7.42
CA GLY A 140 15.78 -18.69 -7.84
C GLY A 140 15.57 -17.17 -7.77
N VAL A 141 16.64 -16.37 -7.63
CA VAL A 141 16.54 -14.90 -7.54
C VAL A 141 16.53 -14.29 -8.94
N PRO A 142 15.53 -13.47 -9.31
CA PRO A 142 15.43 -12.77 -10.60
C PRO A 142 16.33 -11.51 -10.60
N TYR A 143 17.64 -11.70 -10.79
CA TYR A 143 18.63 -10.63 -10.63
C TYR A 143 18.45 -9.46 -11.60
N TYR A 144 17.97 -9.67 -12.81
CA TYR A 144 17.67 -8.57 -13.74
C TYR A 144 16.51 -7.71 -13.24
N GLY A 145 15.49 -8.33 -12.64
CA GLY A 145 14.41 -7.62 -11.97
C GLY A 145 14.92 -6.74 -10.83
N VAL A 146 15.83 -7.29 -10.01
CA VAL A 146 16.45 -6.53 -8.90
C VAL A 146 17.30 -5.36 -9.43
N ILE A 147 18.11 -5.56 -10.49
CA ILE A 147 18.94 -4.50 -11.07
C ILE A 147 18.08 -3.36 -11.61
N VAL A 148 17.02 -3.67 -12.34
CA VAL A 148 16.12 -2.63 -12.90
C VAL A 148 15.40 -1.89 -11.77
N THR A 149 14.92 -2.58 -10.75
CA THR A 149 14.31 -1.95 -9.59
C THR A 149 15.29 -1.04 -8.86
N ALA A 150 16.54 -1.47 -8.71
CA ALA A 150 17.61 -0.66 -8.12
C ALA A 150 17.91 0.60 -8.96
N ALA A 151 18.02 0.46 -10.27
CA ALA A 151 18.26 1.58 -11.17
C ALA A 151 17.12 2.61 -11.11
N MET A 152 15.86 2.14 -11.11
CA MET A 152 14.68 3.00 -10.96
C MET A 152 14.65 3.69 -9.61
N SER A 153 14.98 2.98 -8.52
CA SER A 153 15.08 3.57 -7.18
C SER A 153 16.20 4.62 -7.10
N GLY A 154 17.28 4.43 -7.85
CA GLY A 154 18.35 5.40 -7.96
C GLY A 154 17.91 6.76 -8.49
N LEU A 155 16.82 6.83 -9.27
CA LEU A 155 16.25 8.10 -9.72
C LEU A 155 15.80 8.98 -8.57
N CYS A 156 15.48 8.39 -7.40
CA CYS A 156 15.14 9.15 -6.20
C CYS A 156 16.33 10.03 -5.73
N LEU A 157 17.58 9.70 -6.08
CA LEU A 157 18.73 10.53 -5.76
C LEU A 157 18.70 11.88 -6.47
N LEU A 158 17.97 11.99 -7.58
CA LEU A 158 17.75 13.25 -8.28
C LEU A 158 16.97 14.27 -7.42
N SER A 159 16.29 13.81 -6.36
CA SER A 159 15.62 14.70 -5.41
C SER A 159 16.56 15.73 -4.78
N LYS A 160 17.86 15.41 -4.70
CA LYS A 160 18.90 16.33 -4.22
C LYS A 160 19.00 17.58 -5.09
N PHE A 161 18.74 17.48 -6.40
CA PHE A 161 18.86 18.59 -7.36
C PHE A 161 17.56 19.38 -7.52
N PHE A 162 16.40 18.71 -7.41
CA PHE A 162 15.08 19.30 -7.65
C PHE A 162 14.33 19.72 -6.38
N GLY A 163 14.89 19.47 -5.21
CA GLY A 163 14.25 19.70 -3.92
C GLY A 163 13.48 18.47 -3.43
N ALA A 164 13.88 17.95 -2.27
CA ALA A 164 13.38 16.70 -1.73
C ALA A 164 11.87 16.71 -1.50
N GLU A 165 11.30 17.83 -1.05
CA GLU A 165 9.87 17.97 -0.75
C GLU A 165 9.02 17.88 -2.02
N LYS A 166 9.39 18.58 -3.09
CA LYS A 166 8.64 18.55 -4.36
C LYS A 166 8.65 17.16 -4.99
N VAL A 167 9.84 16.52 -5.01
CA VAL A 167 9.98 15.16 -5.55
C VAL A 167 9.21 14.16 -4.71
N PHE A 168 9.23 14.27 -3.38
CA PHE A 168 8.46 13.42 -2.48
C PHE A 168 6.96 13.52 -2.75
N ILE A 169 6.40 14.73 -2.80
CA ILE A 169 4.98 14.96 -3.08
C ILE A 169 4.60 14.38 -4.44
N LEU A 170 5.42 14.61 -5.47
CA LEU A 170 5.18 14.07 -6.82
C LEU A 170 5.12 12.53 -6.81
N ILE A 171 6.11 11.87 -6.20
CA ILE A 171 6.18 10.41 -6.15
C ILE A 171 5.00 9.84 -5.34
N VAL A 172 4.70 10.39 -4.18
CA VAL A 172 3.60 9.92 -3.33
C VAL A 172 2.26 10.09 -4.04
N SER A 173 2.01 11.23 -4.65
CA SER A 173 0.76 11.48 -5.38
C SER A 173 0.62 10.55 -6.59
N SER A 174 1.69 10.35 -7.36
CA SER A 174 1.69 9.45 -8.51
C SER A 174 1.49 7.99 -8.09
N SER A 175 2.17 7.53 -7.04
CA SER A 175 2.01 6.17 -6.52
C SER A 175 0.62 5.93 -5.97
N GLY A 176 0.03 6.93 -5.30
CA GLY A 176 -1.35 6.87 -4.83
C GLY A 176 -2.35 6.65 -5.96
N MET A 177 -2.19 7.37 -7.05
CA MET A 177 -3.04 7.24 -8.23
C MET A 177 -2.93 5.85 -8.87
N VAL A 178 -1.69 5.35 -9.04
CA VAL A 178 -1.44 4.00 -9.57
C VAL A 178 -2.02 2.93 -8.65
N GLY A 179 -1.87 3.07 -7.34
CA GLY A 179 -2.43 2.12 -6.37
C GLY A 179 -3.95 2.04 -6.41
N CYS A 180 -4.65 3.17 -6.58
CA CYS A 180 -6.10 3.18 -6.78
C CYS A 180 -6.50 2.40 -8.05
N LEU A 181 -5.75 2.55 -9.15
CA LEU A 181 -5.98 1.81 -10.37
C LEU A 181 -5.78 0.30 -10.17
N ILE A 182 -4.70 -0.09 -9.48
CA ILE A 182 -4.42 -1.50 -9.16
C ILE A 182 -5.57 -2.10 -8.35
N TRP A 183 -6.08 -1.43 -7.34
CA TRP A 183 -7.19 -1.93 -6.52
C TRP A 183 -8.51 -2.05 -7.30
N ILE A 184 -8.76 -1.13 -8.22
CA ILE A 184 -9.90 -1.23 -9.15
C ILE A 184 -9.75 -2.47 -10.04
N MET A 185 -8.55 -2.71 -10.59
CA MET A 185 -8.27 -3.89 -11.42
C MET A 185 -8.39 -5.20 -10.63
N ILE A 186 -7.87 -5.27 -9.41
CA ILE A 186 -8.01 -6.44 -8.53
C ILE A 186 -9.49 -6.71 -8.23
N SER A 187 -10.24 -5.68 -7.90
CA SER A 187 -11.68 -5.81 -7.62
C SER A 187 -12.47 -6.23 -8.85
N GLY A 188 -12.16 -5.67 -10.02
CA GLY A 188 -12.74 -6.07 -11.30
C GLY A 188 -12.41 -7.51 -11.68
N GLY A 189 -11.16 -7.92 -11.50
CA GLY A 189 -10.71 -9.29 -11.70
C GLY A 189 -11.44 -10.30 -10.80
N HIS A 190 -11.67 -9.96 -9.53
CA HIS A 190 -12.45 -10.78 -8.61
C HIS A 190 -13.92 -10.96 -9.08
N ILE A 191 -14.52 -9.91 -9.62
CA ILE A 191 -15.88 -9.98 -10.17
C ILE A 191 -15.91 -10.86 -11.43
N GLY A 192 -14.93 -10.67 -12.34
CA GLY A 192 -14.76 -11.48 -13.53
C GLY A 192 -14.57 -12.96 -13.22
N PHE A 193 -13.72 -13.26 -12.23
CA PHE A 193 -13.48 -14.62 -11.77
C PHE A 193 -14.76 -15.29 -11.23
N ARG A 194 -15.56 -14.56 -10.45
CA ARG A 194 -16.83 -15.10 -9.94
C ARG A 194 -17.87 -15.33 -11.03
N ARG A 195 -17.93 -14.45 -12.04
CA ARG A 195 -18.79 -14.65 -13.22
C ARG A 195 -18.38 -15.89 -14.01
N TYR A 196 -17.06 -16.07 -14.20
CA TYR A 196 -16.51 -17.26 -14.84
C TYR A 196 -16.88 -18.54 -14.08
N LEU A 197 -16.69 -18.60 -12.77
CA LEU A 197 -17.11 -19.76 -11.96
C LEU A 197 -18.60 -20.05 -12.11
N SER A 198 -19.44 -19.02 -12.10
CA SER A 198 -20.88 -19.18 -12.29
C SER A 198 -21.25 -19.70 -13.69
N SER A 199 -20.53 -19.29 -14.75
CA SER A 199 -20.77 -19.78 -16.11
C SER A 199 -20.35 -21.24 -16.31
N GLU A 200 -19.33 -21.70 -15.57
CA GLU A 200 -18.88 -23.09 -15.56
C GLU A 200 -19.74 -24.00 -14.63
N GLY A 201 -20.77 -23.43 -13.99
CA GLY A 201 -21.61 -24.18 -13.04
C GLY A 201 -20.91 -24.57 -11.75
N ILE A 202 -19.73 -24.00 -11.48
CA ILE A 202 -18.94 -24.26 -10.28
C ILE A 202 -19.52 -23.44 -9.14
N ASN A 203 -20.02 -24.10 -8.10
CA ASN A 203 -20.53 -23.40 -6.93
C ASN A 203 -19.39 -22.64 -6.24
N PRO A 204 -19.47 -21.29 -6.10
CA PRO A 204 -18.48 -20.49 -5.39
C PRO A 204 -18.26 -20.93 -3.94
N GLU A 205 -19.11 -21.80 -3.44
CA GLU A 205 -19.02 -22.38 -2.11
C GLU A 205 -17.87 -23.39 -1.94
N ILE A 206 -17.30 -23.89 -3.02
CA ILE A 206 -16.13 -24.77 -3.01
C ILE A 206 -14.84 -24.00 -2.65
N LEU A 207 -14.85 -22.67 -2.81
CA LEU A 207 -13.68 -21.85 -2.49
C LEU A 207 -13.37 -21.89 -1.00
N SER A 208 -12.15 -22.26 -0.68
CA SER A 208 -11.63 -22.37 0.68
C SER A 208 -11.61 -21.05 1.46
N PHE A 209 -11.54 -19.91 0.74
CA PHE A 209 -11.60 -18.58 1.30
C PHE A 209 -12.74 -17.75 0.68
N ARG A 210 -13.65 -17.28 1.54
CA ARG A 210 -14.79 -16.47 1.13
C ARG A 210 -14.73 -15.11 1.79
N VAL A 211 -14.81 -14.06 1.00
CA VAL A 211 -15.02 -12.70 1.52
C VAL A 211 -16.49 -12.53 1.85
N ARG A 212 -16.83 -12.43 3.15
CA ARG A 212 -18.18 -12.08 3.59
C ARG A 212 -18.48 -10.65 3.11
N GLY A 213 -19.61 -10.46 2.42
CA GLY A 213 -20.01 -9.14 1.94
C GLY A 213 -19.46 -8.74 0.55
N TYR A 214 -19.06 -9.70 -0.29
CA TYR A 214 -18.60 -9.44 -1.66
C TYR A 214 -19.57 -8.58 -2.49
N LYS A 215 -20.88 -8.64 -2.20
CA LYS A 215 -21.90 -7.77 -2.81
C LYS A 215 -21.69 -6.30 -2.45
N PHE A 216 -21.23 -6.02 -1.24
CA PHE A 216 -20.91 -4.67 -0.77
C PHE A 216 -19.64 -4.14 -1.44
N LEU A 217 -18.65 -5.01 -1.64
CA LEU A 217 -17.43 -4.67 -2.39
C LEU A 217 -17.77 -4.28 -3.85
N TYR A 218 -18.71 -4.97 -4.46
CA TYR A 218 -19.24 -4.64 -5.78
C TYR A 218 -19.87 -3.24 -5.81
N LEU A 219 -20.66 -2.91 -4.80
CA LEU A 219 -21.30 -1.59 -4.67
C LEU A 219 -20.28 -0.48 -4.46
N MET A 220 -19.24 -0.72 -3.65
CA MET A 220 -18.15 0.23 -3.40
C MET A 220 -17.35 0.52 -4.66
N VAL A 221 -16.99 -0.49 -5.44
CA VAL A 221 -16.26 -0.32 -6.70
C VAL A 221 -17.11 0.42 -7.72
N HIS A 222 -18.40 0.12 -7.81
CA HIS A 222 -19.33 0.80 -8.70
C HIS A 222 -19.55 2.27 -8.30
N CYS A 223 -19.69 2.54 -7.02
CA CYS A 223 -19.83 3.89 -6.48
C CYS A 223 -18.56 4.73 -6.74
N HIS A 224 -17.37 4.13 -6.58
CA HIS A 224 -16.10 4.81 -6.80
C HIS A 224 -15.85 5.14 -8.29
N ILE A 225 -16.26 4.25 -9.19
CA ILE A 225 -16.20 4.50 -10.64
C ILE A 225 -17.19 5.58 -11.05
N SER A 226 -18.40 5.58 -10.50
CA SER A 226 -19.43 6.57 -10.81
C SER A 226 -19.05 7.98 -10.33
N VAL A 227 -18.39 8.09 -9.18
CA VAL A 227 -17.90 9.40 -8.66
C VAL A 227 -16.76 9.97 -9.51
N LYS A 228 -15.90 9.11 -10.10
CA LYS A 228 -14.80 9.57 -10.97
C LYS A 228 -15.24 9.95 -12.39
N ILE A 229 -16.40 9.50 -12.85
CA ILE A 229 -16.96 9.88 -14.16
C ILE A 229 -17.71 11.22 -14.06
N MET A 230 -18.07 11.64 -12.84
CA MET A 230 -18.77 12.92 -12.56
C MET A 230 -17.85 14.10 -12.20
N LEU A 231 -16.55 13.88 -12.01
CA LEU A 231 -15.52 14.92 -11.80
C LEU A 231 -14.58 15.00 -13.01
#